data_d14f5f5f589e5b43e2447d7017e6d5ee
#
_entry.id   d14f5f5f589e5b43e2447d7017e6d5ee
#
_cell.length_a   1.000
_cell.length_b   1.000
_cell.length_c   1.000
_cell.angle_alpha   90.00
_cell.angle_beta   90.00
_cell.angle_gamma   90.00
#
_symmetry.space_group_name_H-M   'P 1'
#
loop_
_entity.id
_entity.type
_entity.pdbx_description
1 polymer ?
#
loop_
_entity_poly.entity_id
_entity_poly.type
_entity_poly.pdbx_seq_one_letter_code
_entity_poly.pdbx_strand_id
1 'polypeptide(L)'
;SKNTRRIVEAAPPPYTTLTLLEDAAEKFGWDGVHSMATAQSLFEKGLVTYPRSDSTHVAQEAVEIARQIVREQYGGVTALNLLDLGAQLLGVSPASSDGAHEAIRPADPRQRPEDVAGLLPDQAQLYRLIWTRFIASQMRPARYELIEVELESESK
;
A
#
# COMPACT_ATOMS: atom_id res chain seq x y z
N SER A 1 -3.18 -13.59 35.13
CA SER A 1 -2.22 -14.29 34.26
C SER A 1 -1.75 -13.35 33.16
N LYS A 2 -0.55 -13.58 32.65
CA LYS A 2 0.03 -12.82 31.53
C LYS A 2 0.28 -13.79 30.39
N ASN A 3 -0.36 -13.56 29.25
CA ASN A 3 -0.15 -14.33 28.05
C ASN A 3 0.48 -13.46 26.98
N THR A 4 1.56 -13.93 26.36
CA THR A 4 2.26 -13.19 25.29
C THR A 4 2.15 -13.94 23.99
N ARG A 5 1.61 -13.30 22.95
CA ARG A 5 1.44 -13.87 21.62
C ARG A 5 2.21 -13.02 20.61
N ARG A 6 3.00 -13.66 19.77
CA ARG A 6 3.63 -12.99 18.62
C ARG A 6 2.71 -13.07 17.41
N ILE A 7 2.41 -11.91 16.82
CA ILE A 7 1.58 -11.78 15.63
C ILE A 7 2.47 -11.22 14.52
N VAL A 8 2.39 -11.84 13.35
CA VAL A 8 3.05 -11.36 12.12
C VAL A 8 1.94 -10.95 11.16
N GLU A 9 1.93 -9.68 10.78
CA GLU A 9 1.00 -9.13 9.82
C GLU A 9 1.72 -8.83 8.52
N ALA A 10 1.28 -9.47 7.43
CA ALA A 10 1.84 -9.23 6.11
C ALA A 10 1.59 -7.78 5.65
N ALA A 11 2.52 -7.22 4.89
CA ALA A 11 2.29 -5.94 4.24
C ALA A 11 1.05 -6.03 3.33
N PRO A 12 0.15 -5.03 3.37
CA PRO A 12 -1.03 -5.04 2.50
C PRO A 12 -0.60 -4.91 1.04
N PRO A 13 -1.30 -5.58 0.09
CA PRO A 13 -1.01 -5.39 -1.32
C PRO A 13 -1.38 -3.97 -1.77
N PRO A 14 -0.84 -3.49 -2.91
CA PRO A 14 -1.29 -2.25 -3.53
C PRO A 14 -2.79 -2.30 -3.85
N TYR A 15 -3.40 -1.14 -3.99
CA TYR A 15 -4.84 -1.06 -4.24
C TYR A 15 -5.26 -1.64 -5.58
N THR A 16 -6.38 -2.35 -5.55
CA THR A 16 -7.32 -2.54 -6.65
C THR A 16 -8.43 -1.49 -6.55
N THR A 17 -9.28 -1.39 -7.56
CA THR A 17 -10.47 -0.53 -7.48
C THR A 17 -11.31 -0.85 -6.25
N LEU A 18 -11.61 -2.12 -6.01
CA LEU A 18 -12.42 -2.55 -4.88
C LEU A 18 -11.82 -2.14 -3.54
N THR A 19 -10.56 -2.47 -3.31
CA THR A 19 -9.89 -2.18 -2.02
C THR A 19 -9.69 -0.68 -1.79
N LEU A 20 -9.49 0.09 -2.85
CA LEU A 20 -9.44 1.56 -2.75
C LEU A 20 -10.80 2.15 -2.33
N LEU A 21 -11.89 1.68 -2.93
CA LEU A 21 -13.24 2.13 -2.58
C LEU A 21 -13.61 1.77 -1.15
N GLU A 22 -13.27 0.56 -0.70
CA GLU A 22 -13.48 0.10 0.66
C GLU A 22 -12.75 0.98 1.68
N ASP A 23 -11.47 1.26 1.46
CA ASP A 23 -10.67 2.09 2.37
C ASP A 23 -11.10 3.56 2.35
N ALA A 24 -11.48 4.12 1.21
CA ALA A 24 -12.00 5.47 1.13
C ALA A 24 -13.35 5.62 1.86
N ALA A 25 -14.21 4.60 1.77
CA ALA A 25 -15.45 4.56 2.53
C ALA A 25 -15.21 4.47 4.04
N GLU A 26 -14.31 3.62 4.47
CA GLU A 26 -13.97 3.42 5.87
C GLU A 26 -13.31 4.65 6.50
N LYS A 27 -12.31 5.22 5.82
CA LYS A 27 -11.48 6.31 6.37
C LYS A 27 -12.08 7.70 6.19
N PHE A 28 -12.80 7.92 5.08
CA PHE A 28 -13.30 9.24 4.72
C PHE A 28 -14.83 9.32 4.68
N GLY A 29 -15.53 8.19 4.75
CA GLY A 29 -16.97 8.14 4.59
C GLY A 29 -17.44 8.44 3.15
N TRP A 30 -16.58 8.26 2.17
CA TRP A 30 -16.91 8.55 0.77
C TRP A 30 -17.66 7.39 0.12
N ASP A 31 -18.63 7.73 -0.71
CA ASP A 31 -19.26 6.76 -1.58
C ASP A 31 -18.37 6.39 -2.78
N GLY A 32 -18.73 5.30 -3.46
CA GLY A 32 -17.95 4.79 -4.59
C GLY A 32 -17.87 5.76 -5.77
N VAL A 33 -18.93 6.53 -6.02
CA VAL A 33 -18.98 7.49 -7.13
C VAL A 33 -17.98 8.62 -6.88
N HIS A 34 -17.98 9.19 -5.69
CA HIS A 34 -17.05 10.24 -5.31
C HIS A 34 -15.60 9.76 -5.32
N SER A 35 -15.33 8.58 -4.75
CA SER A 35 -14.00 7.99 -4.72
C SER A 35 -13.46 7.72 -6.12
N MET A 36 -14.27 7.17 -7.02
CA MET A 36 -13.86 6.92 -8.40
C MET A 36 -13.65 8.20 -9.20
N ALA A 37 -14.50 9.20 -9.04
CA ALA A 37 -14.33 10.50 -9.70
C ALA A 37 -13.02 11.18 -9.25
N THR A 38 -12.71 11.11 -7.96
CA THR A 38 -11.47 11.65 -7.40
C THR A 38 -10.25 10.89 -7.91
N ALA A 39 -10.29 9.56 -7.94
CA ALA A 39 -9.22 8.73 -8.50
C ALA A 39 -9.00 9.01 -9.99
N GLN A 40 -10.07 9.14 -10.76
CA GLN A 40 -10.01 9.49 -12.19
C GLN A 40 -9.34 10.86 -12.40
N SER A 41 -9.66 11.83 -11.56
CA SER A 41 -9.06 13.17 -11.65
C SER A 41 -7.55 13.13 -11.36
N LEU A 42 -7.10 12.30 -10.41
CA LEU A 42 -5.67 12.09 -10.14
C LEU A 42 -4.96 11.41 -11.31
N PHE A 43 -5.62 10.44 -11.95
CA PHE A 43 -5.09 9.79 -13.15
C PHE A 43 -4.94 10.79 -14.31
N GLU A 44 -5.93 11.62 -14.57
CA GLU A 44 -5.88 12.64 -15.61
C GLU A 44 -4.79 13.70 -15.38
N LYS A 45 -4.42 13.92 -14.11
CA LYS A 45 -3.27 14.76 -13.72
C LYS A 45 -1.91 14.02 -13.84
N GLY A 46 -1.90 12.75 -14.21
CA GLY A 46 -0.69 11.94 -14.30
C GLY A 46 -0.08 11.53 -12.96
N LEU A 47 -0.84 11.58 -11.87
CA LEU A 47 -0.34 11.32 -10.52
C LEU A 47 -0.49 9.88 -10.06
N VAL A 48 -1.46 9.15 -10.59
CA VAL A 48 -1.69 7.74 -10.29
C VAL A 48 -1.89 6.92 -11.56
N THR A 49 -1.73 5.61 -11.46
CA THR A 49 -2.06 4.67 -12.53
C THR A 49 -3.57 4.60 -12.73
N TYR A 50 -4.00 3.94 -13.82
CA TYR A 50 -5.41 3.85 -14.18
C TYR A 50 -6.26 3.23 -13.06
N PRO A 51 -7.33 3.91 -12.59
CA PRO A 51 -8.02 3.55 -11.36
C PRO A 51 -9.06 2.44 -11.50
N ARG A 52 -9.30 1.91 -12.69
CA ARG A 52 -10.15 0.73 -12.91
C ARG A 52 -9.27 -0.48 -13.14
N SER A 53 -8.89 -1.13 -12.05
CA SER A 53 -7.98 -2.27 -12.05
C SER A 53 -8.34 -3.26 -10.96
N ASP A 54 -8.32 -4.54 -11.30
CA ASP A 54 -8.44 -5.67 -10.39
C ASP A 54 -7.09 -6.32 -10.07
N SER A 55 -6.00 -5.77 -10.61
CA SER A 55 -4.64 -6.28 -10.46
C SER A 55 -3.93 -5.66 -9.26
N THR A 56 -3.13 -6.48 -8.58
CA THR A 56 -2.15 -6.04 -7.57
C THR A 56 -0.72 -6.02 -8.12
N HIS A 57 -0.55 -6.27 -9.42
CA HIS A 57 0.76 -6.24 -10.07
C HIS A 57 1.33 -4.83 -10.12
N VAL A 58 2.64 -4.72 -9.95
CA VAL A 58 3.38 -3.47 -10.01
C VAL A 58 4.58 -3.63 -10.94
N ALA A 59 4.79 -2.65 -11.81
CA ALA A 59 5.96 -2.63 -12.67
C ALA A 59 7.25 -2.63 -11.84
N GLN A 60 8.24 -3.40 -12.27
CA GLN A 60 9.50 -3.60 -11.54
C GLN A 60 10.20 -2.28 -11.21
N GLU A 61 10.22 -1.34 -12.13
CA GLU A 61 10.81 -0.01 -11.92
C GLU A 61 10.18 0.73 -10.73
N ALA A 62 8.86 0.69 -10.62
CA ALA A 62 8.15 1.33 -9.50
C ALA A 62 8.43 0.63 -8.16
N VAL A 63 8.57 -0.69 -8.17
CA VAL A 63 8.99 -1.48 -7.00
C VAL A 63 10.39 -1.05 -6.53
N GLU A 64 11.32 -0.90 -7.44
CA GLU A 64 12.70 -0.50 -7.12
C GLU A 64 12.76 0.90 -6.52
N ILE A 65 12.02 1.86 -7.10
CA ILE A 65 11.90 3.21 -6.56
C ILE A 65 11.29 3.19 -5.15
N ALA A 66 10.20 2.45 -4.96
CA ALA A 66 9.55 2.35 -3.65
C ALA A 66 10.47 1.72 -2.59
N ARG A 67 11.20 0.68 -2.95
CA ARG A 67 12.19 0.05 -2.06
C ARG A 67 13.35 0.98 -1.70
N GLN A 68 13.78 1.81 -2.65
CA GLN A 68 14.78 2.85 -2.37
C GLN A 68 14.24 3.86 -1.34
N ILE A 69 13.02 4.36 -1.54
CA ILE A 69 12.35 5.27 -0.60
C ILE A 69 12.26 4.63 0.81
N VAL A 70 11.86 3.37 0.89
CA VAL A 70 11.79 2.66 2.17
C VAL A 70 13.16 2.57 2.85
N ARG A 71 14.21 2.25 2.10
CA ARG A 71 15.58 2.19 2.66
C ARG A 71 16.05 3.54 3.19
N GLU A 72 15.80 4.61 2.46
CA GLU A 72 16.26 5.95 2.82
C GLU A 72 15.51 6.53 4.03
N GLN A 73 14.21 6.27 4.12
CA GLN A 73 13.35 6.90 5.13
C GLN A 73 13.07 6.04 6.35
N TYR A 74 13.07 4.73 6.19
CA TYR A 74 12.63 3.78 7.23
C TYR A 74 13.73 2.78 7.63
N GLY A 75 14.99 3.07 7.35
CA GLY A 75 16.13 2.33 7.88
C GLY A 75 16.33 0.94 7.27
N GLY A 76 15.92 0.73 6.04
CA GLY A 76 16.24 -0.52 5.32
C GLY A 76 15.31 -1.70 5.61
N VAL A 77 14.17 -1.48 6.25
CA VAL A 77 13.15 -2.50 6.50
C VAL A 77 12.32 -2.76 5.24
N THR A 78 12.97 -3.26 4.20
CA THR A 78 12.27 -3.64 2.96
C THR A 78 11.70 -5.05 3.04
N ALA A 79 10.56 -5.26 2.41
CA ALA A 79 10.12 -6.61 2.11
C ALA A 79 11.16 -7.27 1.18
N LEU A 80 11.84 -8.28 1.68
CA LEU A 80 12.36 -9.30 0.81
C LEU A 80 11.12 -10.01 0.25
N ASN A 81 10.83 -9.74 -1.01
CA ASN A 81 9.78 -10.47 -1.66
C ASN A 81 10.26 -11.91 -1.81
N LEU A 82 9.78 -12.79 -0.94
CA LEU A 82 10.11 -14.22 -1.00
C LEU A 82 9.71 -14.82 -2.36
N LEU A 83 8.73 -14.21 -3.02
CA LEU A 83 8.33 -14.58 -4.38
C LEU A 83 9.40 -14.16 -5.40
N ASP A 84 10.00 -12.98 -5.27
CA ASP A 84 11.10 -12.55 -6.15
C ASP A 84 12.36 -13.36 -5.90
N LEU A 85 12.65 -13.68 -4.65
CA LEU A 85 13.77 -14.54 -4.29
C LEU A 85 13.54 -15.96 -4.81
N GLY A 86 12.32 -16.49 -4.66
CA GLY A 86 11.93 -17.79 -5.20
C GLY A 86 11.98 -17.80 -6.73
N ALA A 87 11.51 -16.77 -7.41
CA ALA A 87 11.57 -16.63 -8.85
C ALA A 87 13.02 -16.52 -9.35
N GLN A 88 13.87 -15.75 -8.68
CA GLN A 88 15.30 -15.67 -8.99
C GLN A 88 16.03 -17.00 -8.79
N LEU A 89 15.74 -17.72 -7.69
CA LEU A 89 16.35 -19.00 -7.42
C LEU A 89 15.89 -20.09 -8.39
N LEU A 90 14.68 -19.99 -8.90
CA LEU A 90 14.10 -20.93 -9.86
C LEU A 90 14.38 -20.54 -11.33
N GLY A 91 15.05 -19.40 -11.57
CA GLY A 91 15.31 -18.89 -12.91
C GLY A 91 14.04 -18.51 -13.68
N VAL A 92 12.94 -18.30 -12.97
CA VAL A 92 11.69 -17.86 -13.55
C VAL A 92 11.70 -16.33 -13.49
N SER A 93 11.82 -15.68 -14.64
CA SER A 93 11.50 -14.26 -14.72
C SER A 93 10.08 -14.05 -14.20
N PRO A 94 9.83 -13.08 -13.30
CA PRO A 94 8.47 -12.70 -13.00
C PRO A 94 7.82 -12.45 -14.36
N ALA A 95 6.72 -13.15 -14.61
CA ALA A 95 6.01 -13.02 -15.86
C ALA A 95 5.86 -11.53 -16.13
N SER A 96 6.49 -11.05 -17.18
CA SER A 96 6.18 -9.76 -17.75
C SER A 96 4.70 -9.89 -18.13
N SER A 97 3.82 -9.52 -17.21
CA SER A 97 2.43 -9.35 -17.55
C SER A 97 2.44 -8.30 -18.63
N ASP A 98 2.16 -8.75 -19.83
CA ASP A 98 2.00 -7.92 -21.00
C ASP A 98 1.03 -6.79 -20.61
N GLY A 99 1.57 -5.68 -20.21
CA GLY A 99 1.18 -4.31 -20.23
C GLY A 99 -0.21 -3.84 -19.84
N ALA A 100 -1.16 -4.70 -19.51
CA ALA A 100 -2.54 -4.23 -19.50
C ALA A 100 -3.11 -3.79 -18.13
N HIS A 101 -2.67 -4.34 -17.00
CA HIS A 101 -3.30 -4.06 -15.70
C HIS A 101 -2.29 -4.00 -14.56
N GLU A 102 -1.96 -2.79 -14.17
CA GLU A 102 -1.24 -2.53 -12.92
C GLU A 102 -2.20 -2.24 -11.76
N ALA A 103 -1.71 -2.42 -10.53
CA ALA A 103 -2.36 -1.89 -9.33
C ALA A 103 -2.51 -0.36 -9.39
N ILE A 104 -3.39 0.17 -8.58
CA ILE A 104 -3.54 1.62 -8.38
C ILE A 104 -2.41 2.09 -7.46
N ARG A 105 -1.48 2.86 -8.01
CA ARG A 105 -0.29 3.34 -7.35
C ARG A 105 0.11 4.74 -7.82
N PRO A 106 1.00 5.44 -7.11
CA PRO A 106 1.59 6.67 -7.64
C PRO A 106 2.28 6.40 -8.98
N ALA A 107 2.07 7.26 -9.96
CA ALA A 107 2.77 7.18 -11.25
C ALA A 107 4.28 7.34 -11.05
N ASP A 108 4.69 8.30 -10.23
CA ASP A 108 6.05 8.47 -9.74
C ASP A 108 6.06 8.43 -8.19
N PRO A 109 6.52 7.34 -7.57
CA PRO A 109 6.54 7.24 -6.11
C PRO A 109 7.44 8.27 -5.41
N ARG A 110 8.34 8.93 -6.13
CA ARG A 110 9.18 10.01 -5.60
C ARG A 110 8.41 11.28 -5.33
N GLN A 111 7.25 11.46 -5.97
CA GLN A 111 6.33 12.57 -5.69
C GLN A 111 5.57 12.27 -4.39
N ARG A 112 6.08 12.77 -3.28
CA ARG A 112 5.43 12.59 -1.98
C ARG A 112 4.14 13.40 -1.91
N PRO A 113 3.16 12.95 -1.09
CA PRO A 113 1.90 13.68 -0.92
C PRO A 113 2.06 15.15 -0.53
N GLU A 114 3.05 15.46 0.28
CA GLU A 114 3.38 16.81 0.73
C GLU A 114 4.01 17.70 -0.34
N ASP A 115 4.61 17.10 -1.37
CA ASP A 115 5.33 17.83 -2.43
C ASP A 115 4.44 18.12 -3.64
N VAL A 116 3.25 17.54 -3.71
CA VAL A 116 2.31 17.75 -4.82
C VAL A 116 1.46 18.99 -4.56
N ALA A 117 1.70 20.03 -5.35
CA ALA A 117 0.95 21.29 -5.27
C ALA A 117 -0.32 21.28 -6.15
N GLY A 118 -1.28 22.16 -5.82
CA GLY A 118 -2.44 22.43 -6.67
C GLY A 118 -3.55 21.39 -6.63
N LEU A 119 -3.52 20.47 -5.66
CA LEU A 119 -4.59 19.52 -5.45
C LEU A 119 -5.73 20.09 -4.61
N LEU A 120 -6.96 19.72 -4.98
CA LEU A 120 -8.11 19.92 -4.11
C LEU A 120 -7.96 19.04 -2.84
N PRO A 121 -8.61 19.40 -1.72
CA PRO A 121 -8.49 18.63 -0.46
C PRO A 121 -8.75 17.13 -0.63
N ASP A 122 -9.79 16.74 -1.34
CA ASP A 122 -10.14 15.34 -1.56
C ASP A 122 -9.10 14.62 -2.44
N GLN A 123 -8.60 15.31 -3.46
CA GLN A 123 -7.50 14.78 -4.29
C GLN A 123 -6.23 14.53 -3.46
N ALA A 124 -5.88 15.46 -2.59
CA ALA A 124 -4.72 15.33 -1.72
C ALA A 124 -4.89 14.17 -0.72
N GLN A 125 -6.08 14.01 -0.15
CA GLN A 125 -6.40 12.89 0.75
C GLN A 125 -6.28 11.54 0.04
N LEU A 126 -6.88 11.40 -1.14
CA LEU A 126 -6.84 10.15 -1.89
C LEU A 126 -5.44 9.83 -2.40
N TYR A 127 -4.70 10.82 -2.88
CA TYR A 127 -3.31 10.64 -3.29
C TYR A 127 -2.44 10.16 -2.13
N ARG A 128 -2.58 10.75 -0.95
CA ARG A 128 -1.88 10.30 0.28
C ARG A 128 -2.23 8.87 0.63
N LEU A 129 -3.49 8.49 0.54
CA LEU A 129 -3.94 7.11 0.81
C LEU A 129 -3.29 6.12 -0.15
N ILE A 130 -3.31 6.40 -1.44
CA ILE A 130 -2.73 5.55 -2.50
C ILE A 130 -1.20 5.45 -2.33
N TRP A 131 -0.53 6.56 -2.11
CA TRP A 131 0.93 6.61 -1.92
C TRP A 131 1.36 5.82 -0.69
N THR A 132 0.72 6.05 0.44
CA THR A 132 1.03 5.37 1.71
C THR A 132 0.84 3.86 1.60
N ARG A 133 -0.27 3.43 0.99
CA ARG A 133 -0.53 1.99 0.76
C ARG A 133 0.51 1.36 -0.15
N PHE A 134 0.89 2.05 -1.21
CA PHE A 134 1.90 1.55 -2.15
C PHE A 134 3.26 1.39 -1.47
N ILE A 135 3.73 2.39 -0.74
CA ILE A 135 5.00 2.31 0.00
C ILE A 135 4.95 1.20 1.07
N ALA A 136 3.86 1.11 1.83
CA ALA A 136 3.67 0.06 2.82
C ALA A 136 3.71 -1.34 2.20
N SER A 137 3.19 -1.53 1.00
CA SER A 137 3.20 -2.81 0.29
C SER A 137 4.61 -3.33 -0.01
N GLN A 138 5.61 -2.46 0.00
CA GLN A 138 7.01 -2.79 -0.23
C GLN A 138 7.82 -2.93 1.08
N MET A 139 7.16 -2.83 2.23
CA MET A 139 7.78 -3.00 3.55
C MET A 139 7.73 -4.47 4.00
N ARG A 140 8.59 -4.83 4.97
CA ARG A 140 8.53 -6.13 5.62
C ARG A 140 7.23 -6.29 6.40
N PRO A 141 6.78 -7.53 6.63
CA PRO A 141 5.68 -7.81 7.54
C PRO A 141 5.92 -7.18 8.90
N ALA A 142 4.91 -6.56 9.46
CA ALA A 142 4.96 -6.03 10.81
C ALA A 142 4.93 -7.18 11.83
N ARG A 143 5.69 -7.03 12.92
CA ARG A 143 5.73 -7.98 14.02
C ARG A 143 5.24 -7.29 15.27
N TYR A 144 4.23 -7.87 15.89
CA TYR A 144 3.66 -7.36 17.13
C TYR A 144 3.78 -8.40 18.24
N GLU A 145 3.94 -7.93 19.45
CA GLU A 145 3.73 -8.73 20.66
C GLU A 145 2.41 -8.29 21.29
N LEU A 146 1.43 -9.18 21.26
CA LEU A 146 0.16 -8.98 21.98
C LEU A 146 0.35 -9.50 23.41
N ILE A 147 0.17 -8.62 24.38
CA ILE A 147 0.20 -8.97 25.79
C ILE A 147 -1.21 -8.88 26.36
N GLU A 148 -1.79 -10.03 26.66
CA GLU A 148 -3.08 -10.13 27.35
C GLU A 148 -2.82 -10.23 28.85
N VAL A 149 -3.43 -9.32 29.60
CA VAL A 149 -3.36 -9.30 31.08
C VAL A 149 -4.77 -9.48 31.63
N GLU A 150 -4.98 -10.59 32.31
CA GLU A 150 -6.20 -10.79 33.08
C GLU A 150 -6.04 -10.13 34.46
N LEU A 151 -6.95 -9.22 34.77
CA LEU A 151 -7.03 -8.57 36.06
C LEU A 151 -8.18 -9.20 36.87
N GLU A 152 -7.85 -9.78 38.01
CA GLU A 152 -8.86 -10.22 38.98
C GLU A 152 -9.18 -9.06 39.90
N SER A 153 -10.43 -8.65 39.98
CA SER A 153 -10.88 -7.70 40.99
C SER A 153 -11.41 -8.48 42.21
N GLU A 154 -10.78 -8.31 43.34
CA GLU A 154 -11.41 -8.74 44.60
C GLU A 154 -12.58 -7.80 44.92
N SER A 155 -13.80 -8.31 44.76
CA SER A 155 -14.97 -7.65 45.34
C SER A 155 -14.96 -7.85 46.85
N LYS A 156 -14.88 -6.75 47.58
CA LYS A 156 -15.14 -6.72 49.01
C LYS A 156 -16.66 -6.76 49.27
#